data_9b5bde05318a50cea9abd90364cdee98
#
_entry.id   9b5bde05318a50cea9abd90364cdee98
#
_cell.length_a   1.000
_cell.length_b   1.000
_cell.length_c   1.000
_cell.angle_alpha   90.00
_cell.angle_beta   90.00
_cell.angle_gamma   90.00
#
_symmetry.space_group_name_H-M   'P 1'
#
loop_
_entity.id
_entity.type
_entity.pdbx_description
1 polymer ?
#
loop_
_entity_poly.entity_id
_entity_poly.type
_entity_poly.pdbx_seq_one_letter_code
_entity_poly.pdbx_strand_id
1 'polypeptide(L)'
;MHLSPEQIGKFEEQGFLFFPNCFSEEEIALLRDEAERILSFDRQEIWREKTGAPRTAFAAHTFSDVFALLARHPRLIKPMRQIFGEDVYVHQFKLNAKAAFEGDVWQWHQDYGTWARDDGMPQPRAMNIAVFLDEVLPFNGPLMFIPKSHKYGTLAAGHDTSTTSYPLWTLDNATVTRLVAEAVDAAGLGIVAPTGKPGSVIMFHGNLVHASPPNITPYPRKIVYLTLCAVSNHITRFSRPEWVAHRDFTPIQTVDDDALLARARAAAAE
;
A
#
# COMPACT_ATOMS: atom_id res chain seq x y z
N MET A 1 -12.63 -8.16 10.40
CA MET A 1 -13.08 -8.69 9.09
C MET A 1 -12.50 -10.10 8.92
N HIS A 2 -13.27 -11.05 8.36
CA HIS A 2 -12.84 -12.40 8.04
C HIS A 2 -13.17 -12.67 6.56
N LEU A 3 -12.22 -13.23 5.82
CA LEU A 3 -12.41 -13.51 4.39
C LEU A 3 -13.22 -14.80 4.20
N SER A 4 -14.18 -14.78 3.27
CA SER A 4 -14.86 -15.98 2.83
C SER A 4 -13.93 -16.86 1.97
N PRO A 5 -14.22 -18.17 1.82
CA PRO A 5 -13.48 -19.04 0.90
C PRO A 5 -13.45 -18.50 -0.54
N GLU A 6 -14.54 -17.88 -1.00
CA GLU A 6 -14.63 -17.26 -2.33
C GLU A 6 -13.65 -16.04 -2.44
N GLN A 7 -13.56 -15.21 -1.40
CA GLN A 7 -12.62 -14.08 -1.38
C GLN A 7 -11.17 -14.58 -1.38
N ILE A 8 -10.86 -15.64 -0.63
CA ILE A 8 -9.51 -16.25 -0.64
C ILE A 8 -9.21 -16.79 -2.04
N GLY A 9 -10.11 -17.55 -2.67
CA GLY A 9 -9.91 -18.05 -4.03
C GLY A 9 -9.75 -16.93 -5.06
N LYS A 10 -10.52 -15.83 -4.91
CA LYS A 10 -10.36 -14.64 -5.76
C LYS A 10 -8.99 -13.97 -5.57
N PHE A 11 -8.53 -13.88 -4.32
CA PHE A 11 -7.18 -13.36 -4.02
C PHE A 11 -6.09 -14.23 -4.67
N GLU A 12 -6.16 -15.54 -4.50
CA GLU A 12 -5.22 -16.50 -5.10
C GLU A 12 -5.22 -16.45 -6.63
N GLU A 13 -6.39 -16.20 -7.22
CA GLU A 13 -6.52 -16.11 -8.68
C GLU A 13 -6.06 -14.75 -9.22
N GLN A 14 -6.51 -13.64 -8.65
CA GLN A 14 -6.29 -12.30 -9.19
C GLN A 14 -5.08 -11.58 -8.59
N GLY A 15 -4.66 -11.94 -7.39
CA GLY A 15 -3.58 -11.30 -6.64
C GLY A 15 -4.00 -10.10 -5.83
N PHE A 16 -5.29 -9.72 -5.82
CA PHE A 16 -5.81 -8.61 -5.04
C PHE A 16 -7.29 -8.78 -4.68
N LEU A 17 -7.72 -8.05 -3.63
CA LEU A 17 -9.13 -7.88 -3.24
C LEU A 17 -9.42 -6.39 -3.07
N PHE A 18 -10.64 -5.98 -3.39
CA PHE A 18 -11.14 -4.64 -3.16
C PHE A 18 -12.36 -4.67 -2.23
N PHE A 19 -12.34 -3.83 -1.21
CA PHE A 19 -13.39 -3.70 -0.19
C PHE A 19 -13.87 -2.25 -0.18
N PRO A 20 -15.01 -1.94 -0.80
CA PRO A 20 -15.61 -0.61 -0.69
C PRO A 20 -16.12 -0.38 0.74
N ASN A 21 -16.03 0.88 1.21
CA ASN A 21 -16.60 1.30 2.50
C ASN A 21 -16.14 0.47 3.72
N CYS A 22 -14.86 0.08 3.77
CA CYS A 22 -14.28 -0.68 4.88
C CYS A 22 -14.19 0.17 6.17
N PHE A 23 -13.99 1.49 6.02
CA PHE A 23 -13.97 2.48 7.10
C PHE A 23 -15.08 3.52 6.91
N SER A 24 -15.61 4.04 8.02
CA SER A 24 -16.64 5.09 8.01
C SER A 24 -16.07 6.46 7.64
N GLU A 25 -16.96 7.40 7.31
CA GLU A 25 -16.55 8.78 7.05
C GLU A 25 -15.89 9.45 8.26
N GLU A 26 -16.36 9.15 9.50
CA GLU A 26 -15.77 9.68 10.74
C GLU A 26 -14.34 9.16 10.93
N GLU A 27 -14.11 7.85 10.75
CA GLU A 27 -12.77 7.25 10.83
C GLU A 27 -11.83 7.84 9.78
N ILE A 28 -12.31 8.05 8.55
CA ILE A 28 -11.52 8.60 7.45
C ILE A 28 -11.25 10.09 7.63
N ALA A 29 -12.18 10.88 8.17
CA ALA A 29 -11.94 12.28 8.48
C ALA A 29 -10.76 12.43 9.44
N LEU A 30 -10.77 11.67 10.55
CA LEU A 30 -9.66 11.63 11.51
C LEU A 30 -8.31 11.28 10.83
N LEU A 31 -8.30 10.22 10.01
CA LEU A 31 -7.09 9.77 9.31
C LEU A 31 -6.60 10.80 8.29
N ARG A 32 -7.50 11.52 7.63
CA ARG A 32 -7.18 12.56 6.65
C ARG A 32 -6.56 13.79 7.31
N ASP A 33 -7.16 14.27 8.41
CA ASP A 33 -6.65 15.42 9.17
C ASP A 33 -5.24 15.11 9.71
N GLU A 34 -5.05 13.92 10.25
CA GLU A 34 -3.74 13.46 10.70
C GLU A 34 -2.74 13.33 9.55
N ALA A 35 -3.17 12.87 8.36
CA ALA A 35 -2.33 12.79 7.18
C ALA A 35 -1.83 14.17 6.74
N GLU A 36 -2.69 15.19 6.72
CA GLU A 36 -2.30 16.57 6.42
C GLU A 36 -1.26 17.08 7.42
N ARG A 37 -1.50 16.86 8.73
CA ARG A 37 -0.58 17.24 9.79
C ARG A 37 0.80 16.61 9.60
N ILE A 38 0.86 15.31 9.32
CA ILE A 38 2.13 14.59 9.13
C ILE A 38 2.87 15.05 7.87
N LEU A 39 2.19 15.20 6.74
CA LEU A 39 2.81 15.61 5.49
C LEU A 39 3.37 17.03 5.55
N SER A 40 2.95 17.85 6.52
CA SER A 40 3.49 19.18 6.77
C SER A 40 4.82 19.19 7.53
N PHE A 41 5.22 18.07 8.15
CA PHE A 41 6.44 18.02 8.96
C PHE A 41 7.71 18.12 8.11
N ASP A 42 8.74 18.70 8.70
CA ASP A 42 10.13 18.65 8.19
C ASP A 42 10.87 17.51 8.92
N ARG A 43 10.81 16.30 8.35
CA ARG A 43 11.42 15.08 8.89
C ARG A 43 12.04 14.25 7.77
N GLN A 44 13.08 13.49 8.10
CA GLN A 44 13.76 12.61 7.15
C GLN A 44 12.86 11.48 6.60
N GLU A 45 11.81 11.09 7.34
CA GLU A 45 10.83 10.08 6.94
C GLU A 45 9.86 10.60 5.87
N ILE A 46 9.86 11.92 5.60
CA ILE A 46 8.96 12.53 4.62
C ILE A 46 9.72 12.87 3.36
N TRP A 47 9.52 12.06 2.35
CA TRP A 47 10.11 12.29 1.04
C TRP A 47 9.21 13.18 0.19
N ARG A 48 9.85 14.03 -0.60
CA ARG A 48 9.16 15.03 -1.42
C ARG A 48 9.45 14.81 -2.89
N GLU A 49 8.53 15.26 -3.73
CA GLU A 49 8.72 15.37 -5.17
C GLU A 49 9.83 16.41 -5.49
N LYS A 50 10.28 16.42 -6.74
CA LYS A 50 11.24 17.44 -7.22
C LYS A 50 10.70 18.88 -7.10
N THR A 51 9.38 19.04 -7.08
CA THR A 51 8.69 20.32 -6.85
C THR A 51 8.64 20.76 -5.39
N GLY A 52 8.97 19.87 -4.45
CA GLY A 52 8.84 20.09 -3.01
C GLY A 52 7.53 19.59 -2.41
N ALA A 53 6.54 19.18 -3.22
CA ALA A 53 5.31 18.59 -2.73
C ALA A 53 5.58 17.27 -1.99
N PRO A 54 4.83 16.95 -0.91
CA PRO A 54 4.96 15.67 -0.23
C PRO A 54 4.64 14.50 -1.18
N ARG A 55 5.52 13.48 -1.20
CA ARG A 55 5.33 12.24 -1.95
C ARG A 55 4.95 11.07 -1.05
N THR A 56 5.77 10.84 -0.03
CA THR A 56 5.61 9.69 0.88
C THR A 56 6.08 10.07 2.28
N ALA A 57 5.23 9.83 3.28
CA ALA A 57 5.65 9.80 4.67
C ALA A 57 5.75 8.34 5.14
N PHE A 58 6.94 7.95 5.60
CA PHE A 58 7.19 6.61 6.14
C PHE A 58 6.96 6.57 7.64
N ALA A 59 6.73 5.37 8.17
CA ALA A 59 6.71 5.05 9.59
C ALA A 59 5.76 5.91 10.44
N ALA A 60 4.76 6.57 9.84
CA ALA A 60 3.87 7.47 10.55
C ALA A 60 3.18 6.80 11.76
N HIS A 61 2.97 5.49 11.76
CA HIS A 61 2.41 4.72 12.87
C HIS A 61 3.33 4.66 14.11
N THR A 62 4.60 5.03 14.01
CA THR A 62 5.53 5.04 15.14
C THR A 62 5.55 6.37 15.91
N PHE A 63 4.98 7.43 15.32
CA PHE A 63 4.94 8.78 15.92
C PHE A 63 3.58 9.47 15.79
N SER A 64 2.54 8.72 15.44
CA SER A 64 1.14 9.15 15.39
C SER A 64 0.26 8.08 16.03
N ASP A 65 -0.41 8.42 17.10
CA ASP A 65 -1.34 7.52 17.78
C ASP A 65 -2.49 7.09 16.86
N VAL A 66 -2.96 7.98 16.00
CA VAL A 66 -4.02 7.72 15.02
C VAL A 66 -3.59 6.65 14.02
N PHE A 67 -2.40 6.80 13.43
CA PHE A 67 -1.86 5.79 12.51
C PHE A 67 -1.37 4.52 13.22
N ALA A 68 -1.00 4.59 14.50
CA ALA A 68 -0.74 3.41 15.31
C ALA A 68 -2.02 2.57 15.53
N LEU A 69 -3.18 3.20 15.70
CA LEU A 69 -4.48 2.50 15.75
C LEU A 69 -4.79 1.84 14.40
N LEU A 70 -4.61 2.55 13.27
CA LEU A 70 -4.82 2.00 11.94
C LEU A 70 -3.92 0.80 11.66
N ALA A 71 -2.61 0.88 11.99
CA ALA A 71 -1.64 -0.20 11.77
C ALA A 71 -1.97 -1.49 12.54
N ARG A 72 -2.79 -1.41 13.58
CA ARG A 72 -3.23 -2.53 14.42
C ARG A 72 -4.73 -2.85 14.25
N HIS A 73 -5.39 -2.23 13.26
CA HIS A 73 -6.83 -2.36 13.11
C HIS A 73 -7.23 -3.78 12.67
N PRO A 74 -8.20 -4.44 13.34
CA PRO A 74 -8.56 -5.83 13.07
C PRO A 74 -9.12 -6.06 11.66
N ARG A 75 -9.71 -5.04 11.02
CA ARG A 75 -10.18 -5.12 9.62
C ARG A 75 -9.02 -5.30 8.63
N LEU A 76 -7.80 -4.91 8.99
CA LEU A 76 -6.60 -5.03 8.16
C LEU A 76 -5.77 -6.27 8.56
N ILE A 77 -5.62 -6.53 9.87
CA ILE A 77 -4.73 -7.57 10.38
C ILE A 77 -5.31 -8.99 10.23
N LYS A 78 -6.59 -9.19 10.59
CA LYS A 78 -7.20 -10.53 10.59
C LYS A 78 -7.20 -11.20 9.21
N PRO A 79 -7.52 -10.51 8.08
CA PRO A 79 -7.41 -11.10 6.75
C PRO A 79 -5.99 -11.58 6.41
N MET A 80 -4.96 -10.84 6.83
CA MET A 80 -3.58 -11.21 6.56
C MET A 80 -3.16 -12.46 7.34
N ARG A 81 -3.52 -12.54 8.63
CA ARG A 81 -3.32 -13.75 9.43
C ARG A 81 -4.02 -14.96 8.80
N GLN A 82 -5.22 -14.76 8.27
CA GLN A 82 -5.97 -15.83 7.61
C GLN A 82 -5.28 -16.32 6.34
N ILE A 83 -4.77 -15.43 5.49
CA ILE A 83 -4.07 -15.79 4.25
C ILE A 83 -2.73 -16.46 4.55
N PHE A 84 -1.96 -15.94 5.51
CA PHE A 84 -0.64 -16.49 5.84
C PHE A 84 -0.69 -17.71 6.76
N GLY A 85 -1.81 -17.93 7.48
CA GLY A 85 -1.95 -19.00 8.47
C GLY A 85 -1.09 -18.79 9.72
N GLU A 86 -0.59 -17.59 9.95
CA GLU A 86 0.26 -17.23 11.09
C GLU A 86 0.16 -15.74 11.44
N ASP A 87 0.82 -15.34 12.51
CA ASP A 87 0.93 -13.94 12.93
C ASP A 87 1.75 -13.10 11.95
N VAL A 88 1.49 -11.78 11.96
CA VAL A 88 2.12 -10.79 11.08
C VAL A 88 2.75 -9.65 11.87
N TYR A 89 3.76 -9.03 11.27
CA TYR A 89 4.37 -7.78 11.74
C TYR A 89 4.28 -6.69 10.67
N VAL A 90 4.48 -5.43 11.06
CA VAL A 90 4.55 -4.31 10.11
C VAL A 90 5.92 -4.29 9.45
N HIS A 91 6.00 -4.61 8.16
CA HIS A 91 7.24 -4.48 7.40
C HIS A 91 7.45 -3.04 6.90
N GLN A 92 6.39 -2.40 6.37
CA GLN A 92 6.41 -0.99 5.96
C GLN A 92 5.10 -0.30 6.31
N PHE A 93 5.20 0.99 6.60
CA PHE A 93 4.05 1.89 6.67
C PHE A 93 4.37 3.12 5.83
N LYS A 94 3.55 3.41 4.83
CA LYS A 94 3.71 4.54 3.91
C LYS A 94 2.39 5.31 3.80
N LEU A 95 2.44 6.61 3.95
CA LEU A 95 1.36 7.51 3.54
C LEU A 95 1.81 8.15 2.22
N ASN A 96 1.24 7.70 1.11
CA ASN A 96 1.56 8.21 -0.22
C ASN A 96 0.56 9.29 -0.62
N ALA A 97 1.09 10.46 -0.96
CA ALA A 97 0.34 11.59 -1.48
C ALA A 97 0.62 11.77 -2.97
N LYS A 98 -0.41 12.02 -3.73
CA LYS A 98 -0.35 12.59 -5.07
C LYS A 98 -1.03 13.94 -5.03
N ALA A 99 -0.24 15.00 -4.90
CA ALA A 99 -0.73 16.37 -4.91
C ALA A 99 -1.41 16.69 -6.25
N ALA A 100 -2.36 17.63 -6.23
CA ALA A 100 -3.02 18.11 -7.44
C ALA A 100 -1.96 18.67 -8.40
N PHE A 101 -1.97 18.24 -9.66
CA PHE A 101 -1.07 18.63 -10.75
C PHE A 101 0.42 18.29 -10.58
N GLU A 102 0.84 17.73 -9.43
CA GLU A 102 2.25 17.51 -9.10
C GLU A 102 2.61 16.06 -8.71
N GLY A 103 1.62 15.21 -8.51
CA GLY A 103 1.85 13.82 -8.11
C GLY A 103 2.54 13.02 -9.21
N ASP A 104 3.79 12.58 -8.98
CA ASP A 104 4.61 11.89 -9.98
C ASP A 104 4.25 10.40 -10.13
N VAL A 105 4.77 9.77 -11.17
CA VAL A 105 4.53 8.36 -11.52
C VAL A 105 5.11 7.40 -10.46
N TRP A 106 4.45 6.26 -10.28
CA TRP A 106 5.03 5.02 -9.77
C TRP A 106 5.06 4.04 -10.94
N GLN A 107 6.26 3.74 -11.44
CA GLN A 107 6.47 2.89 -12.60
C GLN A 107 6.08 1.44 -12.30
N TRP A 108 5.90 0.61 -13.34
CA TRP A 108 5.57 -0.80 -13.20
C TRP A 108 6.64 -1.56 -12.42
N HIS A 109 6.24 -2.19 -11.33
CA HIS A 109 7.13 -2.89 -10.39
C HIS A 109 6.41 -3.99 -9.60
N GLN A 110 7.21 -4.76 -8.88
CA GLN A 110 6.77 -5.68 -7.84
C GLN A 110 7.41 -5.25 -6.52
N ASP A 111 6.63 -5.01 -5.49
CA ASP A 111 7.15 -4.62 -4.18
C ASP A 111 8.05 -5.70 -3.57
N TYR A 112 7.65 -6.97 -3.65
CA TYR A 112 8.47 -8.08 -3.16
C TYR A 112 9.84 -8.14 -3.85
N GLY A 113 9.92 -7.75 -5.13
CA GLY A 113 11.19 -7.65 -5.84
C GLY A 113 12.20 -6.73 -5.11
N THR A 114 11.74 -5.61 -4.57
CA THR A 114 12.52 -4.71 -3.73
C THR A 114 12.84 -5.35 -2.37
N TRP A 115 11.85 -5.88 -1.69
CA TRP A 115 12.04 -6.48 -0.35
C TRP A 115 13.01 -7.68 -0.36
N ALA A 116 12.96 -8.50 -1.40
CA ALA A 116 13.89 -9.60 -1.55
C ALA A 116 15.32 -9.13 -1.83
N ARG A 117 15.49 -8.13 -2.73
CA ARG A 117 16.82 -7.64 -3.14
C ARG A 117 17.48 -6.79 -2.07
N ASP A 118 16.73 -5.85 -1.49
CA ASP A 118 17.29 -4.83 -0.59
C ASP A 118 17.22 -5.26 0.88
N ASP A 119 16.15 -5.92 1.30
CA ASP A 119 15.92 -6.30 2.71
C ASP A 119 16.23 -7.78 3.00
N GLY A 120 16.46 -8.59 1.96
CA GLY A 120 16.67 -10.02 2.13
C GLY A 120 15.44 -10.76 2.65
N MET A 121 14.24 -10.34 2.24
CA MET A 121 12.99 -11.04 2.58
C MET A 121 12.98 -12.42 1.89
N PRO A 122 12.87 -13.54 2.66
CA PRO A 122 13.09 -14.87 2.10
C PRO A 122 12.04 -15.32 1.08
N GLN A 123 10.78 -15.04 1.33
CA GLN A 123 9.65 -15.51 0.52
C GLN A 123 8.63 -14.37 0.27
N PRO A 124 7.77 -14.46 -0.77
CA PRO A 124 6.75 -13.44 -1.04
C PRO A 124 5.55 -13.54 -0.08
N ARG A 125 5.81 -13.75 1.21
CA ARG A 125 4.80 -13.81 2.27
C ARG A 125 4.66 -12.46 2.98
N ALA A 126 4.52 -11.42 2.14
CA ALA A 126 4.21 -10.06 2.56
C ALA A 126 3.20 -9.44 1.57
N MET A 127 2.28 -8.63 2.09
CA MET A 127 1.18 -8.06 1.33
C MET A 127 0.99 -6.60 1.69
N ASN A 128 0.57 -5.83 0.71
CA ASN A 128 0.16 -4.45 0.89
C ASN A 128 -1.34 -4.33 1.12
N ILE A 129 -1.68 -3.44 2.01
CA ILE A 129 -3.04 -2.97 2.26
C ILE A 129 -3.07 -1.48 1.96
N ALA A 130 -3.85 -1.07 0.96
CA ALA A 130 -4.01 0.32 0.56
C ALA A 130 -5.34 0.86 1.09
N VAL A 131 -5.31 1.80 2.03
CA VAL A 131 -6.49 2.46 2.61
C VAL A 131 -6.66 3.81 1.95
N PHE A 132 -7.80 4.04 1.29
CA PHE A 132 -8.10 5.29 0.58
C PHE A 132 -8.52 6.37 1.58
N LEU A 133 -7.72 7.42 1.70
CA LEU A 133 -8.08 8.59 2.50
C LEU A 133 -8.88 9.61 1.66
N ASP A 134 -8.58 9.71 0.37
CA ASP A 134 -9.31 10.52 -0.59
C ASP A 134 -10.04 9.62 -1.61
N GLU A 135 -10.95 10.19 -2.36
CA GLU A 135 -11.61 9.49 -3.47
C GLU A 135 -10.57 9.15 -4.54
N VAL A 136 -10.49 7.89 -4.92
CA VAL A 136 -9.65 7.44 -6.02
C VAL A 136 -10.48 7.40 -7.28
N LEU A 137 -10.13 8.27 -8.22
CA LEU A 137 -10.77 8.45 -9.51
C LEU A 137 -9.94 7.79 -10.64
N PRO A 138 -10.54 7.52 -11.82
CA PRO A 138 -9.78 6.93 -12.93
C PRO A 138 -8.58 7.78 -13.42
N PHE A 139 -8.52 9.06 -13.04
CA PHE A 139 -7.60 10.05 -13.60
C PHE A 139 -6.75 10.80 -12.54
N ASN A 140 -6.90 10.54 -11.23
CA ASN A 140 -6.06 11.19 -10.19
C ASN A 140 -4.93 10.31 -9.68
N GLY A 141 -4.43 9.42 -10.55
CA GLY A 141 -3.32 8.54 -10.24
C GLY A 141 -3.73 7.27 -9.48
N PRO A 142 -4.75 6.50 -9.94
CA PRO A 142 -5.15 5.26 -9.29
C PRO A 142 -4.03 4.22 -9.31
N LEU A 143 -4.09 3.25 -8.39
CA LEU A 143 -3.33 2.01 -8.54
C LEU A 143 -3.81 1.26 -9.78
N MET A 144 -2.87 0.81 -10.60
CA MET A 144 -3.12 -0.09 -11.73
C MET A 144 -2.46 -1.43 -11.45
N PHE A 145 -3.17 -2.51 -11.69
CA PHE A 145 -2.70 -3.88 -11.53
C PHE A 145 -2.74 -4.65 -12.85
N ILE A 146 -1.79 -5.55 -13.04
CA ILE A 146 -1.88 -6.62 -14.03
C ILE A 146 -2.36 -7.86 -13.28
N PRO A 147 -3.65 -8.25 -13.37
CA PRO A 147 -4.18 -9.39 -12.65
C PRO A 147 -3.39 -10.67 -12.94
N LYS A 148 -3.31 -11.58 -11.98
CA LYS A 148 -2.62 -12.88 -12.09
C LYS A 148 -1.09 -12.79 -12.22
N SER A 149 -0.50 -11.60 -12.42
CA SER A 149 0.94 -11.44 -12.62
C SER A 149 1.80 -11.91 -11.44
N HIS A 150 1.24 -11.99 -10.23
CA HIS A 150 1.92 -12.56 -9.05
C HIS A 150 2.27 -14.05 -9.21
N LYS A 151 1.56 -14.78 -10.08
CA LYS A 151 1.78 -16.21 -10.36
C LYS A 151 3.10 -16.48 -11.10
N TYR A 152 3.69 -15.47 -11.74
CA TYR A 152 5.00 -15.59 -12.41
C TYR A 152 6.19 -15.47 -11.46
N GLY A 153 5.95 -15.32 -10.15
CA GLY A 153 7.01 -15.13 -9.17
C GLY A 153 7.69 -13.78 -9.29
N THR A 154 8.96 -13.72 -8.89
CA THR A 154 9.75 -12.48 -8.94
C THR A 154 10.38 -12.29 -10.30
N LEU A 155 10.04 -11.20 -10.96
CA LEU A 155 10.49 -10.87 -12.32
C LEU A 155 11.84 -10.13 -12.29
N ALA A 156 12.58 -10.21 -13.42
CA ALA A 156 13.77 -9.38 -13.62
C ALA A 156 13.39 -7.91 -13.64
N ALA A 157 14.19 -7.06 -12.99
CA ALA A 157 13.92 -5.62 -12.87
C ALA A 157 15.21 -4.83 -12.94
N GLY A 158 15.15 -3.62 -13.50
CA GLY A 158 16.23 -2.63 -13.50
C GLY A 158 16.05 -1.66 -12.32
N HIS A 159 17.15 -1.19 -11.74
CA HIS A 159 17.09 -0.20 -10.67
C HIS A 159 17.08 1.22 -11.27
N ASP A 160 15.93 1.88 -11.22
CA ASP A 160 15.75 3.27 -11.64
C ASP A 160 15.95 4.21 -10.45
N THR A 161 16.95 5.09 -10.57
CA THR A 161 17.30 6.09 -9.55
C THR A 161 17.17 7.52 -10.06
N SER A 162 16.67 7.72 -11.27
CA SER A 162 16.72 9.00 -11.98
C SER A 162 15.36 9.55 -12.42
N THR A 163 14.42 8.70 -12.77
CA THR A 163 13.12 9.13 -13.33
C THR A 163 12.31 9.92 -12.32
N THR A 164 12.21 9.43 -11.10
CA THR A 164 11.46 10.10 -10.01
C THR A 164 12.35 10.39 -8.79
N SER A 165 11.80 11.05 -7.79
CA SER A 165 12.47 11.26 -6.49
C SER A 165 12.60 9.96 -5.66
N TYR A 166 11.93 8.88 -6.05
CA TYR A 166 11.91 7.61 -5.34
C TYR A 166 12.64 6.53 -6.15
N PRO A 167 13.80 6.01 -5.69
CA PRO A 167 14.48 4.90 -6.35
C PRO A 167 13.61 3.63 -6.33
N LEU A 168 13.48 2.95 -7.48
CA LEU A 168 12.60 1.81 -7.62
C LEU A 168 13.17 0.73 -8.53
N TRP A 169 12.93 -0.54 -8.20
CA TRP A 169 13.17 -1.66 -9.12
C TRP A 169 12.00 -1.77 -10.09
N THR A 170 12.23 -1.42 -11.36
CA THR A 170 11.19 -1.31 -12.39
C THR A 170 11.28 -2.43 -13.43
N LEU A 171 10.13 -2.80 -13.97
CA LEU A 171 10.02 -3.75 -15.07
C LEU A 171 10.18 -3.03 -16.42
N ASP A 172 10.79 -3.71 -17.38
CA ASP A 172 10.89 -3.19 -18.76
C ASP A 172 9.54 -3.28 -19.52
N ASN A 173 9.40 -2.47 -20.55
CA ASN A 173 8.18 -2.37 -21.34
C ASN A 173 7.80 -3.69 -22.04
N ALA A 174 8.76 -4.51 -22.44
CA ALA A 174 8.50 -5.78 -23.11
C ALA A 174 7.87 -6.77 -22.14
N THR A 175 8.40 -6.86 -20.91
CA THR A 175 7.84 -7.67 -19.83
C THR A 175 6.42 -7.22 -19.50
N VAL A 176 6.18 -5.92 -19.33
CA VAL A 176 4.84 -5.37 -19.05
C VAL A 176 3.87 -5.68 -20.17
N THR A 177 4.26 -5.47 -21.44
CA THR A 177 3.41 -5.74 -22.61
C THR A 177 3.00 -7.22 -22.68
N ARG A 178 3.94 -8.13 -22.45
CA ARG A 178 3.66 -9.57 -22.41
C ARG A 178 2.66 -9.92 -21.29
N LEU A 179 2.89 -9.45 -20.07
CA LEU A 179 2.01 -9.72 -18.94
C LEU A 179 0.59 -9.18 -19.16
N VAL A 180 0.47 -7.98 -19.73
CA VAL A 180 -0.83 -7.39 -20.07
C VAL A 180 -1.56 -8.26 -21.10
N ALA A 181 -0.85 -8.71 -22.17
CA ALA A 181 -1.45 -9.59 -23.18
C ALA A 181 -1.94 -10.93 -22.60
N GLU A 182 -1.18 -11.51 -21.66
CA GLU A 182 -1.53 -12.76 -20.97
C GLU A 182 -2.68 -12.60 -19.96
N ALA A 183 -2.86 -11.39 -19.42
CA ALA A 183 -3.89 -11.06 -18.43
C ALA A 183 -5.22 -10.60 -19.04
N VAL A 184 -5.30 -10.48 -20.39
CA VAL A 184 -6.54 -10.04 -21.07
C VAL A 184 -7.72 -10.88 -20.63
N ASP A 185 -8.76 -10.23 -20.14
CA ASP A 185 -10.02 -10.82 -19.71
C ASP A 185 -11.13 -10.70 -20.80
N ALA A 186 -12.37 -11.04 -20.46
CA ALA A 186 -13.52 -10.92 -21.34
C ALA A 186 -13.82 -9.47 -21.79
N ALA A 187 -13.33 -8.47 -21.07
CA ALA A 187 -13.46 -7.06 -21.42
C ALA A 187 -12.32 -6.59 -22.36
N GLY A 188 -11.34 -7.45 -22.66
CA GLY A 188 -10.21 -7.12 -23.51
C GLY A 188 -9.16 -6.22 -22.88
N LEU A 189 -9.17 -6.07 -21.55
CA LEU A 189 -8.26 -5.23 -20.80
C LEU A 189 -7.34 -6.10 -19.92
N GLY A 190 -6.05 -6.06 -20.14
CA GLY A 190 -5.06 -6.74 -19.28
C GLY A 190 -4.64 -5.92 -18.06
N ILE A 191 -5.25 -4.75 -17.82
CA ILE A 191 -4.98 -3.85 -16.71
C ILE A 191 -6.29 -3.51 -16.01
N VAL A 192 -6.28 -3.53 -14.68
CA VAL A 192 -7.40 -3.05 -13.86
C VAL A 192 -6.94 -1.93 -12.93
N ALA A 193 -7.80 -0.94 -12.71
CA ALA A 193 -7.54 0.18 -11.81
C ALA A 193 -8.73 0.35 -10.88
N PRO A 194 -8.74 -0.27 -9.69
CA PRO A 194 -9.83 -0.10 -8.74
C PRO A 194 -9.94 1.35 -8.29
N THR A 195 -11.14 1.90 -8.40
CA THR A 195 -11.51 3.25 -7.96
C THR A 195 -12.56 3.16 -6.86
N GLY A 196 -12.70 4.20 -6.05
CA GLY A 196 -13.68 4.18 -4.96
C GLY A 196 -13.60 5.37 -4.03
N LYS A 197 -14.60 5.39 -3.15
CA LYS A 197 -14.76 6.42 -2.11
C LYS A 197 -13.67 6.30 -1.03
N PRO A 198 -13.41 7.37 -0.27
CA PRO A 198 -12.65 7.29 0.98
C PRO A 198 -13.19 6.17 1.88
N GLY A 199 -12.30 5.48 2.57
CA GLY A 199 -12.65 4.30 3.38
C GLY A 199 -12.66 2.97 2.62
N SER A 200 -12.47 2.99 1.30
CA SER A 200 -12.22 1.76 0.53
C SER A 200 -10.83 1.21 0.82
N VAL A 201 -10.68 -0.11 0.72
CA VAL A 201 -9.42 -0.81 0.97
C VAL A 201 -9.10 -1.77 -0.18
N ILE A 202 -7.84 -1.76 -0.62
CA ILE A 202 -7.29 -2.80 -1.50
C ILE A 202 -6.28 -3.63 -0.70
N MET A 203 -6.37 -4.95 -0.80
CA MET A 203 -5.34 -5.88 -0.31
C MET A 203 -4.71 -6.55 -1.52
N PHE A 204 -3.37 -6.52 -1.65
CA PHE A 204 -2.71 -7.07 -2.83
C PHE A 204 -1.37 -7.74 -2.52
N HIS A 205 -1.07 -8.77 -3.30
CA HIS A 205 0.11 -9.62 -3.16
C HIS A 205 1.40 -8.86 -3.50
N GLY A 206 2.48 -9.08 -2.75
CA GLY A 206 3.78 -8.42 -2.96
C GLY A 206 4.39 -8.62 -4.34
N ASN A 207 4.09 -9.73 -5.01
CA ASN A 207 4.50 -10.02 -6.39
C ASN A 207 3.51 -9.52 -7.47
N LEU A 208 2.37 -8.94 -7.08
CA LEU A 208 1.44 -8.40 -8.08
C LEU A 208 2.09 -7.19 -8.76
N VAL A 209 2.20 -7.26 -10.09
CA VAL A 209 2.75 -6.17 -10.90
C VAL A 209 1.77 -5.01 -10.89
N HIS A 210 2.27 -3.84 -10.47
CA HIS A 210 1.44 -2.65 -10.32
C HIS A 210 2.20 -1.37 -10.64
N ALA A 211 1.43 -0.33 -10.88
CA ALA A 211 1.91 1.02 -11.18
C ALA A 211 0.87 2.06 -10.76
N SER A 212 1.22 3.33 -10.87
CA SER A 212 0.27 4.43 -10.70
C SER A 212 0.69 5.61 -11.58
N PRO A 213 -0.19 6.12 -12.48
CA PRO A 213 0.13 7.24 -13.36
C PRO A 213 0.30 8.54 -12.57
N PRO A 214 0.89 9.59 -13.17
CA PRO A 214 0.93 10.91 -12.55
C PRO A 214 -0.47 11.45 -12.28
N ASN A 215 -0.57 12.39 -11.34
CA ASN A 215 -1.80 13.16 -11.14
C ASN A 215 -1.68 14.53 -11.82
N ILE A 216 -2.34 14.69 -12.95
CA ILE A 216 -2.42 15.95 -13.71
C ILE A 216 -3.76 16.68 -13.50
N THR A 217 -4.48 16.34 -12.44
CA THR A 217 -5.83 16.87 -12.16
C THR A 217 -5.84 17.72 -10.89
N PRO A 218 -6.91 18.55 -10.67
CA PRO A 218 -7.06 19.30 -9.43
C PRO A 218 -7.46 18.44 -8.21
N TYR A 219 -7.61 17.13 -8.37
CA TYR A 219 -8.08 16.22 -7.32
C TYR A 219 -6.89 15.49 -6.67
N PRO A 220 -6.42 15.91 -5.48
CA PRO A 220 -5.35 15.20 -4.78
C PRO A 220 -5.80 13.81 -4.35
N ARG A 221 -4.82 12.91 -4.12
CA ARG A 221 -5.10 11.55 -3.70
C ARG A 221 -4.08 11.10 -2.65
N LYS A 222 -4.57 10.79 -1.44
CA LYS A 222 -3.78 10.19 -0.36
C LYS A 222 -4.23 8.76 -0.09
N ILE A 223 -3.28 7.86 -0.01
CA ILE A 223 -3.49 6.43 0.34
C ILE A 223 -2.46 6.03 1.39
N VAL A 224 -2.92 5.39 2.45
CA VAL A 224 -2.04 4.69 3.39
C VAL A 224 -1.76 3.30 2.86
N TYR A 225 -0.48 2.93 2.78
CA TYR A 225 -0.03 1.58 2.50
C TYR A 225 0.54 0.97 3.77
N LEU A 226 -0.11 -0.06 4.27
CA LEU A 226 0.36 -0.90 5.35
C LEU A 226 0.86 -2.22 4.73
N THR A 227 2.16 -2.46 4.82
CA THR A 227 2.74 -3.74 4.38
C THR A 227 2.88 -4.65 5.58
N LEU A 228 2.18 -5.76 5.57
CA LEU A 228 2.25 -6.80 6.59
C LEU A 228 3.01 -8.00 6.06
N CYS A 229 3.92 -8.52 6.88
CA CYS A 229 4.72 -9.69 6.57
C CYS A 229 4.49 -10.77 7.62
N ALA A 230 4.46 -12.03 7.20
CA ALA A 230 4.43 -13.18 8.09
C ALA A 230 5.65 -13.17 9.02
N VAL A 231 5.47 -13.41 10.31
CA VAL A 231 6.57 -13.32 11.30
C VAL A 231 7.72 -14.30 10.97
N SER A 232 7.40 -15.49 10.47
CA SER A 232 8.42 -16.47 10.05
C SER A 232 9.23 -16.03 8.82
N ASN A 233 8.79 -14.97 8.12
CA ASN A 233 9.37 -14.48 6.87
C ASN A 233 10.10 -13.13 7.04
N HIS A 234 10.52 -12.79 8.25
CA HIS A 234 11.18 -11.52 8.52
C HIS A 234 12.43 -11.29 7.68
N ILE A 235 12.72 -10.01 7.43
CA ILE A 235 13.89 -9.58 6.65
C ILE A 235 15.21 -9.96 7.32
N THR A 236 16.23 -10.20 6.51
CA THR A 236 17.57 -10.66 6.97
C THR A 236 18.69 -9.67 6.66
N ARG A 237 18.40 -8.63 5.85
CA ARG A 237 19.32 -7.53 5.55
C ARG A 237 18.73 -6.21 5.99
N PHE A 238 19.55 -5.31 6.49
CA PHE A 238 19.19 -4.04 7.09
C PHE A 238 19.87 -2.86 6.38
N SER A 239 19.92 -2.90 5.05
CA SER A 239 20.54 -1.87 4.21
C SER A 239 19.72 -0.59 4.13
N ARG A 240 18.39 -0.72 4.14
CA ARG A 240 17.49 0.44 4.13
C ARG A 240 17.27 0.98 5.55
N PRO A 241 16.98 2.28 5.71
CA PRO A 241 16.65 2.86 7.02
C PRO A 241 15.54 2.08 7.72
N GLU A 242 15.58 1.98 9.06
CA GLU A 242 14.58 1.25 9.84
C GLU A 242 13.16 1.81 9.67
N TRP A 243 13.04 3.11 9.48
CA TRP A 243 11.75 3.75 9.18
C TRP A 243 11.21 3.43 7.76
N VAL A 244 12.03 2.85 6.84
CA VAL A 244 11.59 2.31 5.55
C VAL A 244 11.28 0.83 5.63
N ALA A 245 12.14 0.04 6.28
CA ALA A 245 12.00 -1.41 6.45
C ALA A 245 12.12 -1.75 7.94
N HIS A 246 10.96 -1.93 8.59
CA HIS A 246 10.91 -2.10 10.05
C HIS A 246 11.57 -3.39 10.52
N ARG A 247 12.17 -3.32 11.70
CA ARG A 247 12.93 -4.40 12.33
C ARG A 247 12.29 -4.92 13.62
N ASP A 248 11.13 -4.40 13.98
CA ASP A 248 10.30 -4.98 15.03
C ASP A 248 9.45 -6.10 14.43
N PHE A 249 9.87 -7.33 14.67
CA PHE A 249 9.19 -8.54 14.19
C PHE A 249 8.16 -9.07 15.18
N THR A 250 7.82 -8.29 16.21
CA THR A 250 6.83 -8.66 17.20
C THR A 250 5.45 -8.82 16.53
N PRO A 251 4.73 -9.92 16.82
CA PRO A 251 3.37 -10.11 16.35
C PRO A 251 2.47 -8.95 16.73
N ILE A 252 1.76 -8.39 15.75
CA ILE A 252 0.86 -7.25 15.98
C ILE A 252 -0.27 -7.67 16.92
N GLN A 253 -0.47 -6.91 18.00
CA GLN A 253 -1.67 -7.01 18.81
C GLN A 253 -2.74 -6.09 18.25
N THR A 254 -3.90 -6.66 17.88
CA THR A 254 -5.01 -5.86 17.34
C THR A 254 -5.66 -5.01 18.43
N VAL A 255 -6.12 -3.83 18.04
CA VAL A 255 -7.01 -2.98 18.85
C VAL A 255 -8.47 -3.43 18.66
N ASP A 256 -9.39 -2.81 19.40
CA ASP A 256 -10.82 -3.00 19.20
C ASP A 256 -11.28 -2.44 17.83
N ASP A 257 -12.33 -3.02 17.25
CA ASP A 257 -12.81 -2.65 15.91
C ASP A 257 -13.35 -1.21 15.82
N ASP A 258 -13.74 -0.63 16.95
CA ASP A 258 -14.23 0.74 17.06
C ASP A 258 -13.17 1.73 17.57
N ALA A 259 -11.92 1.31 17.77
CA ALA A 259 -10.88 2.16 18.35
C ALA A 259 -10.64 3.47 17.58
N LEU A 260 -10.64 3.43 16.24
CA LEU A 260 -10.54 4.63 15.41
C LEU A 260 -11.78 5.52 15.54
N LEU A 261 -12.96 4.92 15.54
CA LEU A 261 -14.23 5.65 15.69
C LEU A 261 -14.34 6.31 17.06
N ALA A 262 -13.94 5.61 18.12
CA ALA A 262 -13.89 6.17 19.47
C ALA A 262 -12.92 7.36 19.54
N ARG A 263 -11.74 7.26 18.91
CA ARG A 263 -10.76 8.36 18.86
C ARG A 263 -11.28 9.54 18.03
N ALA A 264 -11.98 9.28 16.89
CA ALA A 264 -12.58 10.32 16.08
C ALA A 264 -13.63 11.12 16.85
N ARG A 265 -14.50 10.44 17.60
CA ARG A 265 -15.53 11.08 18.42
C ARG A 265 -14.94 11.86 19.60
N ALA A 266 -13.86 11.37 20.21
CA ALA A 266 -13.15 12.10 21.26
C ALA A 266 -12.54 13.40 20.71
N ALA A 267 -11.91 13.35 19.52
CA ALA A 267 -11.34 14.54 18.89
C ALA A 267 -12.40 15.60 18.49
N ALA A 268 -13.60 15.17 18.12
CA ALA A 268 -14.71 16.09 17.78
C ALA A 268 -15.34 16.74 19.01
N ALA A 269 -15.05 16.27 20.23
CA ALA A 269 -15.55 16.82 21.48
C ALA A 269 -14.57 17.78 22.17
N GLU A 270 -13.32 17.86 21.72
CA GLU A 270 -12.26 18.78 22.15
C GLU A 270 -12.36 20.11 21.36
#